data_02d05f8457478093389be1f6abf10b39
#
_entry.id   02d05f8457478093389be1f6abf10b39
#
_cell.length_a   1.000
_cell.length_b   1.000
_cell.length_c   1.000
_cell.angle_alpha   90.00
_cell.angle_beta   90.00
_cell.angle_gamma   90.00
#
_symmetry.space_group_name_H-M   'P 1'
#
loop_
_entity.id
_entity.type
_entity.pdbx_description
1 polymer ?
#
loop_
_entity_poly.entity_id
_entity_poly.type
_entity_poly.pdbx_seq_one_letter_code
_entity_poly.pdbx_strand_id
1 'polypeptide(L)'
;MNMDMINMKKIVKDAGAALSRVVQLTEEKLGTSEKTELDGHFENLWERADNTKNYTEKIVRNAEAVLIPNPGNRIEDYIYEKIEKKRPSRLSNLEYLGLDMIEAGSAFGPGTAYGSALIKVGQWEQKLGQTERDFIGSAGMCFTQPLRKFLDTEMRTIIKEKNLLETKRLDLDACKNRVRKARSMLGQPSAERDLRIAQSEFDRQAEITKLLLEGVSSSHAAHLRCLHEFVDAQARFYAQCTTIMTDLQRELASMSNHPSTAHDSQHNDTERSQNENMLKAKVLYDYERHDDTELTLSANEIIFVKDFKDNDYYIGKRGVEEGKVPKAFVEILT
;
A
#
# COMPACT_ATOMS: atom_id res chain seq x y z
N MET A 1 -19.22 -46.44 13.74
CA MET A 1 -18.23 -47.44 13.29
C MET A 1 -17.89 -47.40 11.79
N ASN A 2 -18.81 -46.95 10.88
CA ASN A 2 -18.50 -46.87 9.45
C ASN A 2 -17.74 -45.57 9.00
N MET A 3 -17.85 -44.49 9.74
CA MET A 3 -17.25 -43.20 9.37
C MET A 3 -15.74 -43.17 9.58
N ASP A 4 -15.24 -43.83 10.63
CA ASP A 4 -13.81 -43.89 10.93
C ASP A 4 -13.03 -44.79 9.95
N MET A 5 -13.66 -45.89 9.48
CA MET A 5 -13.06 -46.77 8.48
C MET A 5 -12.95 -46.11 7.08
N ILE A 6 -13.93 -45.26 6.72
CA ILE A 6 -13.91 -44.51 5.46
C ILE A 6 -12.80 -43.45 5.50
N ASN A 7 -12.65 -42.73 6.62
CA ASN A 7 -11.61 -41.77 6.85
C ASN A 7 -10.22 -42.41 6.84
N MET A 8 -10.07 -43.56 7.50
CA MET A 8 -8.78 -44.26 7.54
C MET A 8 -8.37 -44.80 6.15
N LYS A 9 -9.32 -45.33 5.36
CA LYS A 9 -9.05 -45.76 3.97
C LYS A 9 -8.65 -44.57 3.09
N LYS A 10 -9.25 -43.39 3.27
CA LYS A 10 -8.89 -42.17 2.56
C LYS A 10 -7.49 -41.70 2.94
N ILE A 11 -7.16 -41.66 4.23
CA ILE A 11 -5.82 -41.28 4.72
C ILE A 11 -4.73 -42.22 4.18
N VAL A 12 -4.97 -43.53 4.18
CA VAL A 12 -4.01 -44.52 3.64
C VAL A 12 -3.84 -44.35 2.13
N LYS A 13 -4.92 -44.06 1.39
CA LYS A 13 -4.87 -43.81 -0.06
C LYS A 13 -4.11 -42.50 -0.37
N ASP A 14 -4.36 -41.45 0.39
CA ASP A 14 -3.70 -40.13 0.21
C ASP A 14 -2.20 -40.23 0.56
N ALA A 15 -1.84 -40.97 1.62
CA ALA A 15 -0.45 -41.26 1.96
C ALA A 15 0.27 -42.10 0.90
N GLY A 16 -0.40 -43.11 0.34
CA GLY A 16 0.13 -43.92 -0.75
C GLY A 16 0.35 -43.09 -2.04
N ALA A 17 -0.57 -42.19 -2.36
CA ALA A 17 -0.43 -41.28 -3.49
C ALA A 17 0.73 -40.27 -3.28
N ALA A 18 0.87 -39.74 -2.07
CA ALA A 18 1.99 -38.85 -1.74
C ALA A 18 3.35 -39.54 -1.88
N LEU A 19 3.48 -40.77 -1.39
CA LEU A 19 4.69 -41.57 -1.55
C LEU A 19 4.99 -41.85 -3.03
N SER A 20 3.99 -42.22 -3.80
CA SER A 20 4.11 -42.46 -5.26
C SER A 20 4.63 -41.24 -6.01
N ARG A 21 4.17 -40.03 -5.65
CA ARG A 21 4.65 -38.76 -6.22
C ARG A 21 6.12 -38.49 -5.87
N VAL A 22 6.53 -38.75 -4.64
CA VAL A 22 7.92 -38.56 -4.22
C VAL A 22 8.83 -39.51 -4.99
N VAL A 23 8.46 -40.78 -5.14
CA VAL A 23 9.18 -41.77 -5.93
C VAL A 23 9.29 -41.31 -7.38
N GLN A 24 8.15 -40.90 -8.00
CA GLN A 24 8.11 -40.41 -9.37
C GLN A 24 9.03 -39.19 -9.58
N LEU A 25 8.98 -38.22 -8.67
CA LEU A 25 9.84 -37.02 -8.72
C LEU A 25 11.32 -37.36 -8.62
N THR A 26 11.65 -38.39 -7.84
CA THR A 26 13.02 -38.88 -7.70
C THR A 26 13.48 -39.61 -8.96
N GLU A 27 12.63 -40.47 -9.53
CA GLU A 27 12.91 -41.19 -10.79
C GLU A 27 13.08 -40.21 -11.98
N GLU A 28 12.27 -39.11 -12.03
CA GLU A 28 12.43 -38.04 -13.02
C GLU A 28 13.77 -37.30 -12.88
N LYS A 29 14.14 -36.93 -11.65
CA LYS A 29 15.45 -36.28 -11.39
C LYS A 29 16.66 -37.17 -11.73
N LEU A 30 16.51 -38.47 -11.61
CA LEU A 30 17.55 -39.46 -11.97
C LEU A 30 17.51 -39.82 -13.46
N GLY A 31 16.57 -39.31 -14.23
CA GLY A 31 16.42 -39.62 -15.66
C GLY A 31 15.93 -41.05 -15.94
N THR A 32 15.40 -41.73 -14.93
CA THR A 32 14.93 -43.13 -15.05
C THR A 32 13.44 -43.23 -15.37
N SER A 33 12.70 -42.10 -15.36
CA SER A 33 11.28 -42.00 -15.70
C SER A 33 11.05 -40.87 -16.67
N GLU A 34 10.11 -41.09 -17.61
CA GLU A 34 9.63 -40.05 -18.53
C GLU A 34 8.72 -39.08 -17.79
N LYS A 35 8.88 -37.80 -18.09
CA LYS A 35 8.05 -36.71 -17.63
C LYS A 35 7.02 -36.40 -18.71
N THR A 36 5.72 -36.26 -18.31
CA THR A 36 4.70 -35.70 -19.21
C THR A 36 5.00 -34.24 -19.46
N GLU A 37 5.28 -33.88 -20.70
CA GLU A 37 5.54 -32.50 -21.12
C GLU A 37 4.22 -31.80 -21.45
N LEU A 38 4.17 -30.51 -21.15
CA LEU A 38 3.13 -29.61 -21.61
C LEU A 38 3.53 -29.07 -22.99
N ASP A 39 2.56 -28.67 -23.80
CA ASP A 39 2.87 -28.07 -25.10
C ASP A 39 3.61 -26.72 -24.94
N GLY A 40 4.38 -26.32 -25.96
CA GLY A 40 5.17 -25.10 -25.92
C GLY A 40 4.33 -23.83 -25.74
N HIS A 41 3.06 -23.83 -26.14
CA HIS A 41 2.15 -22.73 -25.90
C HIS A 41 1.81 -22.61 -24.41
N PHE A 42 1.55 -23.74 -23.75
CA PHE A 42 1.28 -23.77 -22.31
C PHE A 42 2.50 -23.31 -21.52
N GLU A 43 3.69 -23.74 -21.89
CA GLU A 43 4.93 -23.33 -21.25
C GLU A 43 5.17 -21.82 -21.35
N ASN A 44 4.90 -21.22 -22.51
CA ASN A 44 4.96 -19.78 -22.71
C ASN A 44 3.95 -19.01 -21.82
N LEU A 45 2.73 -19.52 -21.71
CA LEU A 45 1.73 -18.94 -20.81
C LEU A 45 2.16 -19.05 -19.35
N TRP A 46 2.76 -20.16 -18.97
CA TRP A 46 3.29 -20.41 -17.63
C TRP A 46 4.41 -19.44 -17.28
N GLU A 47 5.41 -19.31 -18.15
CA GLU A 47 6.51 -18.35 -17.99
C GLU A 47 6.01 -16.91 -17.91
N ARG A 48 5.05 -16.54 -18.75
CA ARG A 48 4.42 -15.22 -18.72
C ARG A 48 3.74 -14.93 -17.39
N ALA A 49 3.02 -15.89 -16.82
CA ALA A 49 2.38 -15.74 -15.52
C ALA A 49 3.41 -15.57 -14.39
N ASP A 50 4.49 -16.37 -14.40
CA ASP A 50 5.56 -16.27 -13.43
C ASP A 50 6.31 -14.93 -13.52
N ASN A 51 6.60 -14.46 -14.73
CA ASN A 51 7.18 -13.16 -14.98
C ASN A 51 6.26 -12.03 -14.49
N THR A 52 4.95 -12.12 -14.81
CA THR A 52 3.96 -11.15 -14.33
C THR A 52 3.94 -11.07 -12.81
N LYS A 53 3.88 -12.21 -12.12
CA LYS A 53 3.95 -12.27 -10.66
C LYS A 53 5.20 -11.60 -10.12
N ASN A 54 6.36 -12.06 -10.57
CA ASN A 54 7.66 -11.65 -10.03
C ASN A 54 7.92 -10.15 -10.23
N TYR A 55 7.56 -9.62 -11.40
CA TYR A 55 7.75 -8.19 -11.69
C TYR A 55 6.68 -7.33 -11.01
N THR A 56 5.44 -7.77 -10.91
CA THR A 56 4.40 -7.04 -10.18
C THR A 56 4.76 -6.93 -8.69
N GLU A 57 5.24 -8.00 -8.05
CA GLU A 57 5.73 -7.96 -6.67
C GLU A 57 6.88 -6.96 -6.47
N LYS A 58 7.83 -6.92 -7.41
CA LYS A 58 8.94 -5.96 -7.36
C LYS A 58 8.47 -4.53 -7.55
N ILE A 59 7.56 -4.29 -8.49
CA ILE A 59 6.99 -2.97 -8.78
C ILE A 59 6.24 -2.44 -7.57
N VAL A 60 5.33 -3.23 -6.99
CA VAL A 60 4.57 -2.84 -5.80
C VAL A 60 5.51 -2.48 -4.66
N ARG A 61 6.45 -3.37 -4.31
CA ARG A 61 7.41 -3.13 -3.23
C ARG A 61 8.22 -1.85 -3.41
N ASN A 62 8.70 -1.60 -4.63
CA ASN A 62 9.52 -0.42 -4.91
C ASN A 62 8.67 0.86 -4.98
N ALA A 63 7.45 0.79 -5.53
CA ALA A 63 6.52 1.91 -5.52
C ALA A 63 6.18 2.34 -4.09
N GLU A 64 5.90 1.38 -3.22
CA GLU A 64 5.65 1.64 -1.80
C GLU A 64 6.87 2.21 -1.08
N ALA A 65 8.08 1.79 -1.43
CA ALA A 65 9.30 2.36 -0.87
C ALA A 65 9.53 3.82 -1.31
N VAL A 66 9.10 4.17 -2.52
CA VAL A 66 9.12 5.56 -3.01
C VAL A 66 8.06 6.41 -2.32
N LEU A 67 6.83 5.89 -2.22
CA LEU A 67 5.70 6.62 -1.62
C LEU A 67 5.84 6.77 -0.10
N ILE A 68 6.35 5.76 0.58
CA ILE A 68 6.53 5.74 2.04
C ILE A 68 7.96 5.29 2.33
N PRO A 69 8.94 6.20 2.34
CA PRO A 69 10.35 5.85 2.51
C PRO A 69 10.67 5.14 3.82
N ASN A 70 10.00 5.52 4.92
CA ASN A 70 10.22 4.89 6.22
C ASN A 70 9.69 3.44 6.23
N PRO A 71 10.56 2.41 6.39
CA PRO A 71 10.12 1.02 6.41
C PRO A 71 9.22 0.68 7.62
N GLY A 72 9.41 1.35 8.76
CA GLY A 72 8.55 1.19 9.94
C GLY A 72 7.10 1.56 9.63
N ASN A 73 6.89 2.68 8.96
CA ASN A 73 5.55 3.13 8.55
C ASN A 73 4.90 2.14 7.58
N ARG A 74 5.66 1.56 6.64
CA ARG A 74 5.13 0.53 5.71
C ARG A 74 4.67 -0.72 6.44
N ILE A 75 5.44 -1.18 7.45
CA ILE A 75 5.08 -2.35 8.26
C ILE A 75 3.82 -2.07 9.08
N GLU A 76 3.75 -0.90 9.69
CA GLU A 76 2.59 -0.47 10.48
C GLU A 76 1.34 -0.38 9.60
N ASP A 77 1.43 0.27 8.44
CA ASP A 77 0.33 0.38 7.48
C ASP A 77 -0.15 -1.00 7.01
N TYR A 78 0.76 -1.94 6.77
CA TYR A 78 0.41 -3.32 6.42
C TYR A 78 -0.34 -4.03 7.56
N ILE A 79 0.05 -3.80 8.82
CA ILE A 79 -0.64 -4.37 9.98
C ILE A 79 -2.06 -3.80 10.08
N TYR A 80 -2.23 -2.46 9.97
CA TYR A 80 -3.55 -1.83 9.99
C TYR A 80 -4.47 -2.34 8.87
N GLU A 81 -3.93 -2.54 7.66
CA GLU A 81 -4.67 -3.13 6.55
C GLU A 81 -5.14 -4.56 6.86
N LYS A 82 -4.27 -5.39 7.46
CA LYS A 82 -4.62 -6.78 7.82
C LYS A 82 -5.68 -6.90 8.92
N ILE A 83 -5.73 -5.95 9.84
CA ILE A 83 -6.74 -5.93 10.91
C ILE A 83 -7.97 -5.07 10.54
N GLU A 84 -8.07 -4.64 9.27
CA GLU A 84 -9.17 -3.83 8.73
C GLU A 84 -9.44 -2.55 9.54
N LYS A 85 -8.39 -1.96 10.12
CA LYS A 85 -8.49 -0.67 10.84
C LYS A 85 -8.00 0.48 9.98
N LYS A 86 -8.59 1.67 10.22
CA LYS A 86 -8.13 2.91 9.61
C LYS A 86 -6.68 3.19 10.03
N ARG A 87 -5.84 3.52 9.06
CA ARG A 87 -4.44 3.92 9.31
C ARG A 87 -4.42 5.22 10.12
N PRO A 88 -3.47 5.39 11.05
CA PRO A 88 -3.31 6.65 11.75
C PRO A 88 -2.91 7.75 10.74
N SER A 89 -3.50 8.93 10.91
CA SER A 89 -3.06 10.11 10.16
C SER A 89 -1.69 10.52 10.70
N ARG A 90 -0.67 10.50 9.84
CA ARG A 90 0.68 10.96 10.17
C ARG A 90 0.97 12.20 9.36
N LEU A 91 1.58 13.18 10.01
CA LEU A 91 2.14 14.33 9.30
C LEU A 91 3.33 13.88 8.45
N SER A 92 3.54 14.53 7.32
CA SER A 92 4.76 14.34 6.51
C SER A 92 5.96 15.03 7.16
N ASN A 93 7.16 14.66 6.73
CA ASN A 93 8.38 15.34 7.21
C ASN A 93 8.38 16.83 6.87
N LEU A 94 7.77 17.23 5.75
CA LEU A 94 7.62 18.63 5.37
C LEU A 94 6.67 19.38 6.31
N GLU A 95 5.61 18.75 6.76
CA GLU A 95 4.68 19.34 7.72
C GLU A 95 5.36 19.54 9.10
N TYR A 96 6.15 18.58 9.57
CA TYR A 96 6.96 18.76 10.80
C TYR A 96 7.97 19.89 10.64
N LEU A 97 8.71 19.94 9.53
CA LEU A 97 9.62 21.03 9.23
C LEU A 97 8.89 22.38 9.23
N GLY A 98 7.70 22.43 8.63
CA GLY A 98 6.86 23.61 8.61
C GLY A 98 6.46 24.09 10.00
N LEU A 99 6.10 23.17 10.89
CA LEU A 99 5.81 23.47 12.30
C LEU A 99 7.02 24.07 13.02
N ASP A 100 8.19 23.43 12.89
CA ASP A 100 9.41 23.89 13.53
C ASP A 100 9.84 25.29 13.03
N MET A 101 9.68 25.57 11.74
CA MET A 101 9.94 26.88 11.16
C MET A 101 8.97 27.96 11.68
N ILE A 102 7.69 27.66 11.82
CA ILE A 102 6.69 28.59 12.36
C ILE A 102 7.00 28.88 13.83
N GLU A 103 7.34 27.87 14.60
CA GLU A 103 7.72 28.01 16.02
C GLU A 103 8.98 28.88 16.15
N ALA A 104 10.03 28.57 15.39
CA ALA A 104 11.26 29.35 15.38
C ALA A 104 11.02 30.82 14.95
N GLY A 105 10.22 31.04 13.91
CA GLY A 105 9.89 32.38 13.42
C GLY A 105 9.12 33.19 14.46
N SER A 106 8.24 32.55 15.22
CA SER A 106 7.52 33.17 16.32
C SER A 106 8.47 33.53 17.48
N ALA A 107 9.45 32.65 17.80
CA ALA A 107 10.44 32.90 18.84
C ALA A 107 11.41 34.02 18.47
N PHE A 108 11.85 34.12 17.22
CA PHE A 108 12.72 35.20 16.72
C PHE A 108 11.98 36.54 16.55
N GLY A 109 10.68 36.52 16.66
CA GLY A 109 9.79 37.68 16.52
C GLY A 109 9.24 37.84 15.12
N PRO A 110 7.92 37.79 14.96
CA PRO A 110 7.24 37.90 13.66
C PRO A 110 7.43 39.27 12.99
N GLY A 111 7.86 40.29 13.74
CA GLY A 111 8.22 41.60 13.21
C GLY A 111 9.62 41.70 12.63
N THR A 112 10.49 40.68 12.82
CA THR A 112 11.81 40.62 12.20
C THR A 112 11.70 40.06 10.78
N ALA A 113 12.58 40.48 9.87
CA ALA A 113 12.59 39.97 8.50
C ALA A 113 12.79 38.45 8.47
N TYR A 114 13.70 37.92 9.30
CA TYR A 114 13.98 36.48 9.38
C TYR A 114 12.83 35.71 10.02
N GLY A 115 12.26 36.18 11.16
CA GLY A 115 11.15 35.54 11.82
C GLY A 115 9.90 35.48 10.92
N SER A 116 9.58 36.58 10.26
CA SER A 116 8.49 36.65 9.28
C SER A 116 8.69 35.68 8.10
N ALA A 117 9.93 35.62 7.56
CA ALA A 117 10.26 34.71 6.48
C ALA A 117 10.12 33.22 6.90
N LEU A 118 10.59 32.87 8.10
CA LEU A 118 10.46 31.51 8.66
C LEU A 118 8.98 31.10 8.81
N ILE A 119 8.13 31.98 9.35
CA ILE A 119 6.70 31.70 9.49
C ILE A 119 6.10 31.44 8.09
N LYS A 120 6.41 32.28 7.13
CA LYS A 120 5.91 32.13 5.76
C LYS A 120 6.36 30.82 5.12
N VAL A 121 7.67 30.54 5.13
CA VAL A 121 8.20 29.30 4.59
C VAL A 121 7.57 28.10 5.28
N GLY A 122 7.45 28.11 6.61
CA GLY A 122 6.83 27.02 7.37
C GLY A 122 5.39 26.75 6.97
N GLN A 123 4.58 27.77 6.73
CA GLN A 123 3.20 27.63 6.23
C GLN A 123 3.15 26.97 4.84
N TRP A 124 4.09 27.30 3.96
CA TRP A 124 4.16 26.73 2.63
C TRP A 124 4.71 25.27 2.65
N GLU A 125 5.64 24.96 3.57
CA GLU A 125 6.10 23.60 3.80
C GLU A 125 4.97 22.68 4.29
N GLN A 126 4.11 23.18 5.19
CA GLN A 126 2.90 22.43 5.58
C GLN A 126 1.99 22.13 4.39
N LYS A 127 1.81 23.12 3.50
CA LYS A 127 0.98 22.95 2.30
C LYS A 127 1.58 21.93 1.33
N LEU A 128 2.91 21.95 1.15
CA LEU A 128 3.61 20.93 0.39
C LEU A 128 3.46 19.54 1.01
N GLY A 129 3.61 19.41 2.31
CA GLY A 129 3.45 18.15 3.03
C GLY A 129 2.04 17.58 2.92
N GLN A 130 1.01 18.42 2.98
CA GLN A 130 -0.36 18.00 2.71
C GLN A 130 -0.51 17.49 1.27
N THR A 131 0.03 18.21 0.28
CA THR A 131 -0.01 17.81 -1.13
C THR A 131 0.71 16.47 -1.35
N GLU A 132 1.82 16.23 -0.64
CA GLU A 132 2.54 14.95 -0.63
C GLU A 132 1.67 13.81 -0.09
N ARG A 133 0.98 14.01 1.04
CA ARG A 133 0.08 13.01 1.62
C ARG A 133 -1.07 12.66 0.68
N ASP A 134 -1.65 13.66 0.03
CA ASP A 134 -2.74 13.48 -0.94
C ASP A 134 -2.26 12.67 -2.17
N PHE A 135 -1.05 12.94 -2.62
CA PHE A 135 -0.42 12.15 -3.68
C PHE A 135 -0.18 10.70 -3.24
N ILE A 136 0.39 10.48 -2.05
CA ILE A 136 0.63 9.12 -1.49
C ILE A 136 -0.69 8.35 -1.41
N GLY A 137 -1.75 8.98 -0.91
CA GLY A 137 -3.08 8.39 -0.84
C GLY A 137 -3.64 8.02 -2.22
N SER A 138 -3.58 8.94 -3.17
CA SER A 138 -4.06 8.75 -4.54
C SER A 138 -3.28 7.63 -5.25
N ALA A 139 -1.94 7.67 -5.19
CA ALA A 139 -1.07 6.65 -5.79
C ALA A 139 -1.29 5.27 -5.14
N GLY A 140 -1.55 5.23 -3.84
CA GLY A 140 -1.95 4.01 -3.14
C GLY A 140 -3.20 3.38 -3.75
N MET A 141 -4.26 4.18 -3.88
CA MET A 141 -5.55 3.71 -4.38
C MET A 141 -5.54 3.32 -5.86
N CYS A 142 -4.90 4.12 -6.71
CA CYS A 142 -4.95 3.90 -8.16
C CYS A 142 -3.89 2.92 -8.68
N PHE A 143 -2.81 2.68 -7.94
CA PHE A 143 -1.68 1.88 -8.43
C PHE A 143 -1.32 0.72 -7.52
N THR A 144 -0.86 0.96 -6.28
CA THR A 144 -0.30 -0.13 -5.46
C THR A 144 -1.36 -1.10 -4.94
N GLN A 145 -2.53 -0.62 -4.54
CA GLN A 145 -3.63 -1.47 -4.04
C GLN A 145 -4.22 -2.38 -5.13
N PRO A 146 -4.54 -1.90 -6.35
CA PRO A 146 -5.02 -2.79 -7.43
C PRO A 146 -4.01 -3.89 -7.79
N LEU A 147 -2.71 -3.55 -7.86
CA LEU A 147 -1.66 -4.53 -8.14
C LEU A 147 -1.50 -5.56 -7.01
N ARG A 148 -1.59 -5.15 -5.75
CA ARG A 148 -1.63 -6.07 -4.60
C ARG A 148 -2.84 -6.98 -4.65
N LYS A 149 -4.01 -6.41 -4.92
CA LYS A 149 -5.25 -7.20 -5.05
C LYS A 149 -5.11 -8.27 -6.12
N PHE A 150 -4.55 -7.95 -7.28
CA PHE A 150 -4.25 -8.92 -8.33
C PHE A 150 -3.35 -10.06 -7.81
N LEU A 151 -2.25 -9.73 -7.12
CA LEU A 151 -1.35 -10.74 -6.55
C LEU A 151 -2.04 -11.63 -5.51
N ASP A 152 -2.87 -11.04 -4.67
CA ASP A 152 -3.54 -11.73 -3.56
C ASP A 152 -4.77 -12.54 -3.99
N THR A 153 -5.34 -12.27 -5.15
CA THR A 153 -6.56 -12.95 -5.66
C THR A 153 -6.27 -13.79 -6.89
N GLU A 154 -6.13 -13.15 -8.05
CA GLU A 154 -5.99 -13.82 -9.34
C GLU A 154 -4.69 -14.65 -9.40
N MET A 155 -3.57 -14.02 -9.10
CA MET A 155 -2.27 -14.69 -9.15
C MET A 155 -2.16 -15.83 -8.12
N ARG A 156 -2.72 -15.65 -6.93
CA ARG A 156 -2.78 -16.72 -5.92
C ARG A 156 -3.58 -17.92 -6.43
N THR A 157 -4.69 -17.67 -7.14
CA THR A 157 -5.50 -18.73 -7.75
C THR A 157 -4.72 -19.45 -8.84
N ILE A 158 -4.05 -18.71 -9.73
CA ILE A 158 -3.20 -19.27 -10.78
C ILE A 158 -2.13 -20.19 -10.18
N ILE A 159 -1.41 -19.72 -9.13
CA ILE A 159 -0.37 -20.51 -8.47
C ILE A 159 -0.94 -21.79 -7.85
N LYS A 160 -2.11 -21.71 -7.22
CA LYS A 160 -2.78 -22.88 -6.64
C LYS A 160 -3.11 -23.92 -7.71
N GLU A 161 -3.69 -23.49 -8.82
CA GLU A 161 -4.06 -24.40 -9.92
C GLU A 161 -2.84 -24.94 -10.67
N LYS A 162 -1.76 -24.15 -10.81
CA LYS A 162 -0.46 -24.63 -11.30
C LYS A 162 0.10 -25.76 -10.41
N ASN A 163 0.08 -25.59 -9.10
CA ASN A 163 0.56 -26.61 -8.16
C ASN A 163 -0.31 -27.88 -8.19
N LEU A 164 -1.62 -27.70 -8.39
CA LEU A 164 -2.54 -28.82 -8.55
C LEU A 164 -2.28 -29.56 -9.86
N LEU A 165 -2.04 -28.85 -10.97
CA LEU A 165 -1.68 -29.45 -12.25
C LEU A 165 -0.40 -30.27 -12.14
N GLU A 166 0.62 -29.73 -11.50
CA GLU A 166 1.87 -30.47 -11.26
C GLU A 166 1.64 -31.75 -10.44
N THR A 167 0.75 -31.66 -9.44
CA THR A 167 0.33 -32.83 -8.66
C THR A 167 -0.34 -33.90 -9.55
N LYS A 168 -1.25 -33.48 -10.45
CA LYS A 168 -1.94 -34.37 -11.38
C LYS A 168 -1.00 -34.96 -12.44
N ARG A 169 -0.01 -34.18 -12.87
CA ARG A 169 1.04 -34.66 -13.78
C ARG A 169 1.84 -35.80 -13.10
N LEU A 170 2.27 -35.61 -11.87
CA LEU A 170 2.99 -36.63 -11.12
C LEU A 170 2.15 -37.91 -10.91
N ASP A 171 0.84 -37.76 -10.62
CA ASP A 171 -0.06 -38.89 -10.48
C ASP A 171 -0.20 -39.67 -11.82
N LEU A 172 -0.31 -38.94 -12.94
CA LEU A 172 -0.38 -39.52 -14.28
C LEU A 172 0.92 -40.30 -14.61
N ASP A 173 2.08 -39.68 -14.40
CA ASP A 173 3.37 -40.29 -14.70
C ASP A 173 3.64 -41.51 -13.81
N ALA A 174 3.23 -41.45 -12.54
CA ALA A 174 3.26 -42.63 -11.66
C ALA A 174 2.36 -43.76 -12.14
N CYS A 175 1.17 -43.46 -12.68
CA CYS A 175 0.29 -44.48 -13.27
C CYS A 175 0.87 -45.05 -14.57
N LYS A 176 1.45 -44.22 -15.45
CA LYS A 176 2.17 -44.68 -16.65
C LYS A 176 3.28 -45.66 -16.30
N ASN A 177 4.09 -45.35 -15.29
CA ASN A 177 5.15 -46.22 -14.80
C ASN A 177 4.61 -47.53 -14.21
N ARG A 178 3.48 -47.46 -13.48
CA ARG A 178 2.81 -48.66 -12.93
C ARG A 178 2.35 -49.59 -14.03
N VAL A 179 1.71 -49.09 -15.08
CA VAL A 179 1.31 -49.88 -16.25
C VAL A 179 2.50 -50.52 -16.91
N ARG A 180 3.61 -49.76 -17.12
CA ARG A 180 4.84 -50.25 -17.71
C ARG A 180 5.52 -51.35 -16.88
N LYS A 181 5.47 -51.29 -15.56
CA LYS A 181 6.00 -52.28 -14.62
C LYS A 181 5.07 -53.48 -14.38
N ALA A 182 3.75 -53.36 -14.76
CA ALA A 182 2.76 -54.42 -14.57
C ALA A 182 3.01 -55.55 -15.57
N ARG A 183 3.69 -56.63 -15.12
CA ARG A 183 3.99 -57.81 -15.91
C ARG A 183 2.95 -58.93 -15.79
N SER A 184 1.95 -58.79 -14.93
CA SER A 184 0.94 -59.81 -14.65
C SER A 184 -0.39 -59.45 -15.32
N MET A 185 -0.98 -60.38 -16.04
CA MET A 185 -2.31 -60.24 -16.66
C MET A 185 -3.42 -59.87 -15.67
N LEU A 186 -3.27 -60.25 -14.38
CA LEU A 186 -4.25 -59.95 -13.34
C LEU A 186 -4.15 -58.53 -12.81
N GLY A 187 -2.97 -57.89 -12.87
CA GLY A 187 -2.75 -56.52 -12.38
C GLY A 187 -2.94 -55.46 -13.45
N GLN A 188 -2.80 -55.78 -14.72
CA GLN A 188 -2.79 -54.87 -15.84
C GLN A 188 -4.16 -54.11 -16.04
N PRO A 189 -5.32 -54.78 -15.96
CA PRO A 189 -6.61 -54.08 -16.15
C PRO A 189 -6.90 -53.04 -15.07
N SER A 190 -6.42 -53.24 -13.85
CA SER A 190 -6.53 -52.27 -12.75
C SER A 190 -5.63 -51.07 -12.96
N ALA A 191 -4.36 -51.31 -13.34
CA ALA A 191 -3.40 -50.24 -13.61
C ALA A 191 -3.83 -49.36 -14.82
N GLU A 192 -4.39 -49.98 -15.86
CA GLU A 192 -4.92 -49.24 -17.01
C GLU A 192 -6.17 -48.42 -16.68
N ARG A 193 -7.02 -48.91 -15.75
CA ARG A 193 -8.15 -48.10 -15.26
C ARG A 193 -7.66 -46.88 -14.50
N ASP A 194 -6.70 -47.07 -13.58
CA ASP A 194 -6.09 -45.99 -12.82
C ASP A 194 -5.43 -44.97 -13.75
N LEU A 195 -4.73 -45.42 -14.79
CA LEU A 195 -4.11 -44.58 -15.80
C LEU A 195 -5.17 -43.70 -16.54
N ARG A 196 -6.27 -44.31 -16.98
CA ARG A 196 -7.35 -43.55 -17.65
C ARG A 196 -7.95 -42.47 -16.75
N ILE A 197 -8.14 -42.77 -15.47
CA ILE A 197 -8.65 -41.80 -14.49
C ILE A 197 -7.63 -40.67 -14.30
N ALA A 198 -6.35 -40.99 -14.09
CA ALA A 198 -5.29 -40.01 -13.93
C ALA A 198 -5.11 -39.11 -15.18
N GLN A 199 -5.22 -39.70 -16.39
CA GLN A 199 -5.17 -38.94 -17.63
C GLN A 199 -6.35 -37.95 -17.69
N SER A 200 -7.57 -38.38 -17.46
CA SER A 200 -8.74 -37.49 -17.48
C SER A 200 -8.65 -36.38 -16.44
N GLU A 201 -8.14 -36.66 -15.24
CA GLU A 201 -7.93 -35.65 -14.20
C GLU A 201 -6.83 -34.64 -14.57
N PHE A 202 -5.74 -35.11 -15.20
CA PHE A 202 -4.67 -34.25 -15.70
C PHE A 202 -5.17 -33.34 -16.83
N ASP A 203 -5.86 -33.90 -17.85
CA ASP A 203 -6.37 -33.15 -18.99
C ASP A 203 -7.33 -32.06 -18.55
N ARG A 204 -8.25 -32.39 -17.63
CA ARG A 204 -9.19 -31.43 -17.04
C ARG A 204 -8.45 -30.32 -16.30
N GLN A 205 -7.45 -30.66 -15.50
CA GLN A 205 -6.70 -29.67 -14.73
C GLN A 205 -5.83 -28.80 -15.63
N ALA A 206 -5.27 -29.37 -16.70
CA ALA A 206 -4.52 -28.62 -17.69
C ALA A 206 -5.39 -27.57 -18.38
N GLU A 207 -6.62 -27.92 -18.76
CA GLU A 207 -7.55 -26.98 -19.37
C GLU A 207 -7.93 -25.84 -18.42
N ILE A 208 -8.27 -26.16 -17.16
CA ILE A 208 -8.56 -25.15 -16.12
C ILE A 208 -7.38 -24.20 -15.95
N THR A 209 -6.18 -24.75 -15.82
CA THR A 209 -4.97 -23.95 -15.63
C THR A 209 -4.66 -23.08 -16.84
N LYS A 210 -4.83 -23.62 -18.05
CA LYS A 210 -4.63 -22.89 -19.31
C LYS A 210 -5.51 -21.66 -19.40
N LEU A 211 -6.81 -21.81 -19.14
CA LEU A 211 -7.78 -20.70 -19.16
C LEU A 211 -7.38 -19.59 -18.17
N LEU A 212 -6.91 -19.96 -16.97
CA LEU A 212 -6.43 -18.99 -15.99
C LEU A 212 -5.15 -18.26 -16.45
N LEU A 213 -4.23 -18.99 -17.06
CA LEU A 213 -2.99 -18.43 -17.61
C LEU A 213 -3.25 -17.48 -18.79
N GLU A 214 -4.18 -17.81 -19.66
CA GLU A 214 -4.63 -16.94 -20.77
C GLU A 214 -5.24 -15.63 -20.24
N GLY A 215 -5.95 -15.69 -19.11
CA GLY A 215 -6.53 -14.52 -18.44
C GLY A 215 -5.51 -13.46 -18.00
N VAL A 216 -4.23 -13.81 -17.81
CA VAL A 216 -3.15 -12.87 -17.43
C VAL A 216 -3.03 -11.71 -18.41
N SER A 217 -3.38 -11.92 -19.68
CA SER A 217 -3.38 -10.85 -20.70
C SER A 217 -4.36 -9.72 -20.39
N SER A 218 -5.55 -10.06 -19.88
CA SER A 218 -6.54 -9.06 -19.48
C SER A 218 -6.12 -8.33 -18.22
N SER A 219 -5.41 -9.00 -17.29
CA SER A 219 -4.83 -8.37 -16.12
C SER A 219 -3.76 -7.34 -16.52
N HIS A 220 -2.95 -7.59 -17.56
CA HIS A 220 -2.01 -6.59 -18.08
C HIS A 220 -2.72 -5.32 -18.59
N ALA A 221 -3.89 -5.44 -19.22
CA ALA A 221 -4.67 -4.27 -19.63
C ALA A 221 -5.17 -3.46 -18.41
N ALA A 222 -5.53 -4.14 -17.31
CA ALA A 222 -5.86 -3.47 -16.05
C ALA A 222 -4.63 -2.79 -15.43
N HIS A 223 -3.48 -3.45 -15.41
CA HIS A 223 -2.21 -2.87 -14.92
C HIS A 223 -1.80 -1.65 -15.74
N LEU A 224 -2.01 -1.66 -17.05
CA LEU A 224 -1.74 -0.51 -17.91
C LEU A 224 -2.60 0.70 -17.51
N ARG A 225 -3.88 0.50 -17.22
CA ARG A 225 -4.75 1.58 -16.70
C ARG A 225 -4.25 2.14 -15.37
N CYS A 226 -3.90 1.26 -14.43
CA CYS A 226 -3.33 1.67 -13.15
C CYS A 226 -2.03 2.49 -13.33
N LEU A 227 -1.19 2.11 -14.30
CA LEU A 227 0.03 2.85 -14.63
C LEU A 227 -0.27 4.25 -15.16
N HIS A 228 -1.26 4.39 -16.05
CA HIS A 228 -1.71 5.71 -16.54
C HIS A 228 -2.21 6.59 -15.38
N GLU A 229 -3.08 6.07 -14.53
CA GLU A 229 -3.62 6.80 -13.38
C GLU A 229 -2.52 7.23 -12.39
N PHE A 230 -1.50 6.39 -12.20
CA PHE A 230 -0.34 6.72 -11.37
C PHE A 230 0.48 7.88 -11.97
N VAL A 231 0.77 7.84 -13.27
CA VAL A 231 1.48 8.92 -13.97
C VAL A 231 0.69 10.23 -13.90
N ASP A 232 -0.63 10.17 -14.08
CA ASP A 232 -1.50 11.33 -13.95
C ASP A 232 -1.50 11.90 -12.52
N ALA A 233 -1.49 11.03 -11.51
CA ALA A 233 -1.39 11.46 -10.11
C ALA A 233 -0.03 12.13 -9.84
N GLN A 234 1.08 11.59 -10.34
CA GLN A 234 2.40 12.21 -10.25
C GLN A 234 2.45 13.57 -10.96
N ALA A 235 1.89 13.66 -12.16
CA ALA A 235 1.87 14.91 -12.93
C ALA A 235 1.12 16.01 -12.17
N ARG A 236 -0.04 15.69 -11.60
CA ARG A 236 -0.80 16.62 -10.76
C ARG A 236 -0.02 17.05 -9.52
N PHE A 237 0.62 16.12 -8.83
CA PHE A 237 1.43 16.41 -7.65
C PHE A 237 2.56 17.38 -7.98
N TYR A 238 3.37 17.12 -8.99
CA TYR A 238 4.47 18.01 -9.36
C TYR A 238 3.99 19.36 -9.85
N ALA A 239 2.87 19.44 -10.56
CA ALA A 239 2.28 20.72 -10.98
C ALA A 239 1.83 21.56 -9.76
N GLN A 240 1.18 20.94 -8.78
CA GLN A 240 0.79 21.60 -7.53
C GLN A 240 2.01 22.06 -6.73
N CYS A 241 3.03 21.22 -6.59
CA CYS A 241 4.29 21.59 -5.93
C CYS A 241 4.95 22.80 -6.63
N THR A 242 4.98 22.81 -7.96
CA THR A 242 5.54 23.93 -8.74
C THR A 242 4.77 25.22 -8.46
N THR A 243 3.44 25.17 -8.46
CA THR A 243 2.61 26.34 -8.16
C THR A 243 2.89 26.85 -6.73
N ILE A 244 2.87 25.96 -5.74
CA ILE A 244 3.16 26.29 -4.34
C ILE A 244 4.52 26.98 -4.19
N MET A 245 5.57 26.41 -4.79
CA MET A 245 6.92 26.97 -4.70
C MET A 245 7.07 28.29 -5.45
N THR A 246 6.41 28.45 -6.59
CA THR A 246 6.43 29.71 -7.34
C THR A 246 5.76 30.83 -6.55
N ASP A 247 4.66 30.55 -5.90
CA ASP A 247 3.94 31.51 -5.07
C ASP A 247 4.78 31.89 -3.83
N LEU A 248 5.41 30.91 -3.16
CA LEU A 248 6.33 31.19 -2.06
C LEU A 248 7.51 32.06 -2.49
N GLN A 249 8.14 31.77 -3.65
CA GLN A 249 9.24 32.60 -4.18
C GLN A 249 8.79 34.04 -4.40
N ARG A 250 7.58 34.25 -4.94
CA ARG A 250 7.01 35.58 -5.16
C ARG A 250 6.76 36.32 -3.83
N GLU A 251 6.22 35.64 -2.82
CA GLU A 251 6.05 36.23 -1.49
C GLU A 251 7.38 36.63 -0.87
N LEU A 252 8.37 35.75 -0.86
CA LEU A 252 9.70 36.04 -0.29
C LEU A 252 10.40 37.21 -1.03
N ALA A 253 10.26 37.27 -2.35
CA ALA A 253 10.81 38.39 -3.14
C ALA A 253 10.14 39.73 -2.77
N SER A 254 8.84 39.72 -2.50
CA SER A 254 8.13 40.93 -2.06
C SER A 254 8.59 41.41 -0.67
N MET A 255 8.90 40.47 0.23
CA MET A 255 9.44 40.80 1.56
C MET A 255 10.86 41.39 1.50
N SER A 256 11.69 40.96 0.55
CA SER A 256 13.07 41.45 0.38
C SER A 256 13.11 42.85 -0.21
N ASN A 257 12.06 43.28 -0.92
CA ASN A 257 11.99 44.60 -1.58
C ASN A 257 11.51 45.74 -0.68
N HIS A 258 11.13 45.45 0.59
CA HIS A 258 10.92 46.48 1.56
C HIS A 258 12.25 46.78 2.27
N PRO A 259 12.88 47.95 2.05
CA PRO A 259 14.08 48.33 2.76
C PRO A 259 13.74 48.38 4.26
N SER A 260 14.46 47.59 5.04
CA SER A 260 14.45 47.73 6.50
C SER A 260 14.97 49.10 6.85
N THR A 261 14.09 50.08 6.99
CA THR A 261 14.43 51.29 7.70
C THR A 261 14.55 50.90 9.16
N ALA A 262 15.82 50.62 9.54
CA ALA A 262 16.19 50.67 10.93
C ALA A 262 16.00 52.14 11.40
N HIS A 263 14.87 52.46 11.92
CA HIS A 263 14.64 53.60 12.76
C HIS A 263 13.94 53.14 14.03
N ASP A 264 14.74 53.15 15.07
CA ASP A 264 14.35 53.27 16.47
C ASP A 264 13.21 54.31 16.54
N SER A 265 11.99 53.88 16.88
CA SER A 265 10.95 54.78 17.36
C SER A 265 9.89 53.93 18.12
N GLN A 266 9.92 54.12 19.41
CA GLN A 266 8.82 53.86 20.32
C GLN A 266 7.47 54.30 19.68
N HIS A 267 6.57 53.36 19.50
CA HIS A 267 5.11 53.38 19.70
C HIS A 267 4.44 52.30 18.87
N ASN A 268 4.04 51.26 19.55
CA ASN A 268 2.71 50.66 19.48
C ASN A 268 2.66 49.33 20.22
N ASP A 269 2.40 49.43 21.52
CA ASP A 269 2.21 48.26 22.40
C ASP A 269 0.83 47.57 22.21
N THR A 270 0.15 47.76 21.10
CA THR A 270 -1.24 47.26 20.98
C THR A 270 -1.39 46.02 20.10
N GLU A 271 -0.42 45.69 19.21
CA GLU A 271 -0.48 44.48 18.38
C GLU A 271 0.40 43.31 18.89
N ARG A 272 1.29 43.60 19.82
CA ARG A 272 2.17 42.59 20.44
C ARG A 272 1.44 41.63 21.38
N SER A 273 0.20 41.97 21.80
CA SER A 273 -0.56 41.17 22.76
C SER A 273 -1.40 40.04 22.15
N GLN A 274 -1.47 39.86 20.85
CA GLN A 274 -2.37 38.87 20.27
C GLN A 274 -1.73 37.54 19.90
N ASN A 275 -0.40 37.44 19.84
CA ASN A 275 0.29 36.19 19.49
C ASN A 275 1.08 35.54 20.67
N GLU A 276 1.17 36.19 21.81
CA GLU A 276 2.00 35.71 22.94
C GLU A 276 1.37 34.59 23.81
N ASN A 277 0.17 34.11 23.47
CA ASN A 277 -0.52 33.07 24.28
C ASN A 277 -1.13 31.94 23.46
N MET A 278 -0.49 31.50 22.38
CA MET A 278 -0.94 30.28 21.69
C MET A 278 -0.20 29.05 22.26
N LEU A 279 -0.98 28.08 22.73
CA LEU A 279 -0.50 26.82 23.27
C LEU A 279 -0.51 25.76 22.15
N LYS A 280 0.46 24.87 22.15
CA LYS A 280 0.50 23.71 21.25
C LYS A 280 -0.48 22.65 21.78
N ALA A 281 -1.36 22.16 20.94
CA ALA A 281 -2.36 21.17 21.32
C ALA A 281 -2.39 20.01 20.32
N LYS A 282 -2.55 18.81 20.85
CA LYS A 282 -2.75 17.59 20.09
C LYS A 282 -4.24 17.30 19.99
N VAL A 283 -4.73 17.07 18.77
CA VAL A 283 -6.11 16.65 18.53
C VAL A 283 -6.27 15.18 18.92
N LEU A 284 -7.25 14.88 19.75
CA LEU A 284 -7.53 13.54 20.26
C LEU A 284 -8.45 12.73 19.35
N TYR A 285 -9.40 13.37 18.72
CA TYR A 285 -10.43 12.73 17.88
C TYR A 285 -10.71 13.54 16.62
N ASP A 286 -11.12 12.86 15.53
CA ASP A 286 -11.61 13.51 14.33
C ASP A 286 -12.86 14.37 14.67
N TYR A 287 -12.90 15.59 14.16
CA TYR A 287 -14.04 16.52 14.33
C TYR A 287 -14.34 17.21 13.01
N GLU A 288 -15.56 17.03 12.52
CA GLU A 288 -16.05 17.76 11.36
C GLU A 288 -16.74 19.05 11.80
N ARG A 289 -16.34 20.18 11.22
CA ARG A 289 -16.92 21.49 11.49
C ARG A 289 -18.43 21.47 11.23
N HIS A 290 -19.20 22.08 12.10
CA HIS A 290 -20.64 22.24 11.95
C HIS A 290 -21.00 23.53 11.18
N ASP A 291 -20.13 24.54 11.23
CA ASP A 291 -20.27 25.80 10.50
C ASP A 291 -18.91 26.36 10.05
N ASP A 292 -18.95 27.46 9.30
CA ASP A 292 -17.72 28.09 8.75
C ASP A 292 -16.88 28.83 9.83
N THR A 293 -17.31 28.90 11.08
CA THR A 293 -16.55 29.48 12.19
C THR A 293 -15.71 28.44 12.93
N GLU A 294 -15.90 27.16 12.65
CA GLU A 294 -15.22 26.04 13.28
C GLU A 294 -14.12 25.45 12.39
N LEU A 295 -13.12 24.84 13.02
CA LEU A 295 -12.02 24.17 12.35
C LEU A 295 -12.26 22.65 12.29
N THR A 296 -12.22 22.04 11.12
CA THR A 296 -12.22 20.58 10.98
C THR A 296 -10.89 20.03 11.48
N LEU A 297 -10.93 19.01 12.34
CA LEU A 297 -9.75 18.44 13.00
C LEU A 297 -9.57 16.99 12.65
N SER A 298 -8.32 16.55 12.55
CA SER A 298 -7.97 15.15 12.39
C SER A 298 -7.24 14.61 13.62
N ALA A 299 -7.60 13.41 14.08
CA ALA A 299 -7.00 12.79 15.24
C ALA A 299 -5.47 12.68 15.10
N ASN A 300 -4.75 12.98 16.18
CA ASN A 300 -3.28 13.08 16.26
C ASN A 300 -2.65 14.26 15.51
N GLU A 301 -3.43 15.16 14.94
CA GLU A 301 -2.94 16.42 14.41
C GLU A 301 -2.46 17.33 15.53
N ILE A 302 -1.46 18.18 15.24
CA ILE A 302 -0.99 19.22 16.15
C ILE A 302 -1.42 20.58 15.60
N ILE A 303 -2.09 21.35 16.45
CA ILE A 303 -2.55 22.70 16.14
C ILE A 303 -2.10 23.67 17.23
N PHE A 304 -2.15 24.97 16.94
CA PHE A 304 -1.96 26.01 17.94
C PHE A 304 -3.32 26.51 18.39
N VAL A 305 -3.51 26.63 19.71
CA VAL A 305 -4.76 27.06 20.32
C VAL A 305 -4.54 28.18 21.31
N LYS A 306 -5.50 29.07 21.42
CA LYS A 306 -5.54 30.09 22.45
C LYS A 306 -6.92 30.14 23.10
N ASP A 307 -7.01 30.60 24.35
CA ASP A 307 -8.25 30.74 25.07
C ASP A 307 -9.22 31.67 24.32
N PHE A 308 -10.47 31.25 24.27
CA PHE A 308 -11.55 31.98 23.68
C PHE A 308 -12.53 32.45 24.78
N LYS A 309 -13.36 33.45 24.50
CA LYS A 309 -14.33 33.99 25.45
C LYS A 309 -15.37 32.94 25.90
N ASP A 310 -15.55 31.91 25.09
CA ASP A 310 -16.40 30.77 25.40
C ASP A 310 -15.59 29.69 26.12
N ASN A 311 -16.09 29.22 27.26
CA ASN A 311 -15.38 28.23 28.08
C ASN A 311 -15.27 26.86 27.41
N ASP A 312 -16.06 26.53 26.42
CA ASP A 312 -16.10 25.21 25.76
C ASP A 312 -15.22 25.14 24.52
N TYR A 313 -14.67 26.27 24.04
CA TYR A 313 -13.89 26.36 22.85
C TYR A 313 -12.53 27.04 23.05
N TYR A 314 -11.58 26.66 22.21
CA TYR A 314 -10.37 27.45 21.90
C TYR A 314 -10.57 28.14 20.53
N ILE A 315 -9.76 29.14 20.24
CA ILE A 315 -9.46 29.52 18.85
C ILE A 315 -8.25 28.71 18.44
N GLY A 316 -8.45 27.80 17.50
CA GLY A 316 -7.41 26.98 16.90
C GLY A 316 -6.90 27.56 15.61
N LYS A 317 -5.60 27.40 15.36
CA LYS A 317 -4.95 27.83 14.12
C LYS A 317 -4.14 26.67 13.55
N ARG A 318 -4.39 26.40 12.26
CA ARG A 318 -3.69 25.41 11.45
C ARG A 318 -3.23 26.08 10.16
N GLY A 319 -1.95 26.46 10.08
CA GLY A 319 -1.43 27.23 8.94
C GLY A 319 -2.18 28.54 8.76
N VAL A 320 -2.91 28.69 7.67
CA VAL A 320 -3.72 29.88 7.34
C VAL A 320 -5.18 29.75 7.82
N GLU A 321 -5.60 28.57 8.20
CA GLU A 321 -6.96 28.34 8.69
C GLU A 321 -7.04 28.67 10.19
N GLU A 322 -8.04 29.44 10.57
CA GLU A 322 -8.34 29.78 11.95
C GLU A 322 -9.85 29.55 12.20
N GLY A 323 -10.16 28.91 13.32
CA GLY A 323 -11.55 28.64 13.68
C GLY A 323 -11.69 28.12 15.10
N LYS A 324 -12.93 27.98 15.57
CA LYS A 324 -13.23 27.43 16.89
C LYS A 324 -12.89 25.96 16.94
N VAL A 325 -12.32 25.53 18.05
CA VAL A 325 -11.91 24.16 18.35
C VAL A 325 -12.52 23.76 19.70
N PRO A 326 -13.33 22.70 19.77
CA PRO A 326 -13.88 22.26 21.04
C PRO A 326 -12.77 21.77 21.98
N LYS A 327 -12.73 22.26 23.22
CA LYS A 327 -11.71 21.91 24.23
C LYS A 327 -11.66 20.41 24.51
N ALA A 328 -12.79 19.73 24.43
CA ALA A 328 -12.89 18.29 24.65
C ALA A 328 -12.16 17.43 23.57
N PHE A 329 -11.79 18.01 22.43
CA PHE A 329 -11.16 17.31 21.33
C PHE A 329 -9.65 17.51 21.25
N VAL A 330 -9.07 18.29 22.16
CA VAL A 330 -7.62 18.60 22.15
C VAL A 330 -7.00 18.46 23.52
N GLU A 331 -5.74 18.07 23.53
CA GLU A 331 -4.87 17.98 24.70
C GLU A 331 -3.72 19.01 24.55
N ILE A 332 -3.54 19.86 25.55
CA ILE A 332 -2.46 20.86 25.54
C ILE A 332 -1.13 20.14 25.77
N LEU A 333 -0.19 20.35 24.87
CA LEU A 333 1.18 19.87 25.00
C LEU A 333 2.00 20.91 25.76
N THR A 334 2.41 20.58 26.98
CA THR A 334 3.31 21.39 27.86
C THR A 334 4.75 21.14 27.55
#